data_f8ecd576605b9f75af5a30dd280f8019
#
_entry.id   f8ecd576605b9f75af5a30dd280f8019
#
_cell.length_a   1.000
_cell.length_b   1.000
_cell.length_c   1.000
_cell.angle_alpha   90.00
_cell.angle_beta   90.00
_cell.angle_gamma   90.00
#
_symmetry.space_group_name_H-M   'P 1'
#
loop_
_entity.id
_entity.type
_entity.pdbx_description
1 polymer ?
#
loop_
_entity_poly.entity_id
_entity_poly.type
_entity_poly.pdbx_seq_one_letter_code
_entity_poly.pdbx_strand_id
1 'polypeptide(L)'
;MVRFALFDYYPQRRIRRASFDILDMHRMILGFKDGRNVYTSWAARQFASAVSHMDMHDVAIVCVPASTKFSHVRRWKRFSSMLCEMTGAVNGFDRVLVSGTRRRAHVVGEYDMVTDIGKWVHVDDEFFRGRKVLVIDDICTTGRSSAAFIAAMEAAGATVTMAMFLAKTNGRLKR
;
A
#
# COMPACT_ATOMS: atom_id res chain seq x y z
N MET A 1 14.30 7.66 -4.41
CA MET A 1 13.28 6.76 -3.87
C MET A 1 13.30 5.42 -4.62
N VAL A 2 13.36 4.31 -3.90
CA VAL A 2 13.32 2.94 -4.44
C VAL A 2 11.86 2.46 -4.51
N ARG A 3 11.49 1.75 -5.59
CA ARG A 3 10.15 1.15 -5.75
C ARG A 3 10.28 -0.31 -6.15
N PHE A 4 9.63 -1.22 -5.42
CA PHE A 4 9.59 -2.63 -5.79
C PHE A 4 8.32 -3.34 -5.28
N ALA A 5 8.00 -4.47 -5.87
CA ALA A 5 6.90 -5.33 -5.47
C ALA A 5 7.43 -6.71 -5.08
N LEU A 6 6.81 -7.32 -4.05
CA LEU A 6 7.24 -8.62 -3.54
C LEU A 6 6.81 -9.76 -4.46
N PHE A 7 5.63 -9.64 -5.07
CA PHE A 7 5.03 -10.69 -5.90
C PHE A 7 4.50 -10.17 -7.23
N ASP A 8 4.28 -11.08 -8.18
CA ASP A 8 3.51 -10.82 -9.38
C ASP A 8 2.01 -11.03 -9.11
N TYR A 9 1.16 -10.11 -9.55
CA TYR A 9 -0.29 -10.25 -9.56
C TYR A 9 -0.81 -10.40 -10.98
N TYR A 10 -1.60 -11.42 -11.22
CA TYR A 10 -2.25 -11.65 -12.51
C TYR A 10 -3.76 -11.41 -12.38
N PRO A 11 -4.38 -10.55 -13.23
CA PRO A 11 -5.81 -10.34 -13.22
C PRO A 11 -6.60 -11.64 -13.45
N GLN A 12 -7.74 -11.79 -12.79
CA GLN A 12 -8.54 -13.03 -12.79
C GLN A 12 -8.84 -13.59 -14.20
N ARG A 13 -9.06 -12.72 -15.18
CA ARG A 13 -9.27 -13.12 -16.59
C ARG A 13 -8.10 -13.89 -17.20
N ARG A 14 -6.90 -13.79 -16.64
CA ARG A 14 -5.66 -14.39 -17.16
C ARG A 14 -5.25 -15.67 -16.43
N ILE A 15 -5.84 -15.96 -15.27
CA ILE A 15 -5.45 -17.10 -14.43
C ILE A 15 -6.37 -18.31 -14.55
N ARG A 16 -7.34 -18.33 -15.47
CA ARG A 16 -8.29 -19.44 -15.63
C ARG A 16 -7.64 -20.81 -15.85
N ARG A 17 -6.41 -20.85 -16.39
CA ARG A 17 -5.61 -22.06 -16.64
C ARG A 17 -4.21 -21.94 -16.03
N ALA A 18 -4.05 -21.17 -14.95
CA ALA A 18 -2.77 -21.00 -14.28
C ALA A 18 -2.46 -22.20 -13.38
N SER A 19 -1.18 -22.35 -13.00
CA SER A 19 -0.74 -23.32 -12.02
C SER A 19 -1.38 -23.05 -10.65
N PHE A 20 -1.40 -24.08 -9.79
CA PHE A 20 -1.91 -23.98 -8.43
C PHE A 20 -1.24 -22.85 -7.64
N ASP A 21 0.08 -22.70 -7.76
CA ASP A 21 0.86 -21.66 -7.05
C ASP A 21 0.42 -20.25 -7.42
N ILE A 22 0.15 -20.00 -8.71
CA ILE A 22 -0.34 -18.70 -9.19
C ILE A 22 -1.76 -18.43 -8.65
N LEU A 23 -2.62 -19.45 -8.63
CA LEU A 23 -3.99 -19.33 -8.10
C LEU A 23 -3.98 -19.09 -6.58
N ASP A 24 -3.10 -19.76 -5.86
CA ASP A 24 -2.97 -19.61 -4.41
C ASP A 24 -2.42 -18.22 -4.05
N MET A 25 -1.35 -17.78 -4.72
CA MET A 25 -0.81 -16.42 -4.56
C MET A 25 -1.86 -15.36 -4.87
N HIS A 26 -2.64 -15.52 -5.94
CA HIS A 26 -3.74 -14.61 -6.28
C HIS A 26 -4.79 -14.53 -5.17
N ARG A 27 -5.17 -15.69 -4.58
CA ARG A 27 -6.09 -15.77 -3.44
C ARG A 27 -5.55 -15.04 -2.22
N MET A 28 -4.27 -15.24 -1.90
CA MET A 28 -3.61 -14.61 -0.75
C MET A 28 -3.57 -13.08 -0.91
N ILE A 29 -3.18 -12.58 -2.07
CA ILE A 29 -3.13 -11.14 -2.36
C ILE A 29 -4.53 -10.51 -2.26
N LEU A 30 -5.56 -11.12 -2.85
CA LEU A 30 -6.93 -10.62 -2.76
C LEU A 30 -7.48 -10.73 -1.33
N GLY A 31 -7.18 -11.81 -0.62
CA GLY A 31 -7.57 -11.97 0.78
C GLY A 31 -6.97 -10.89 1.69
N PHE A 32 -5.72 -10.50 1.45
CA PHE A 32 -5.11 -9.34 2.11
C PHE A 32 -5.82 -8.04 1.74
N LYS A 33 -6.06 -7.80 0.45
CA LYS A 33 -6.79 -6.61 -0.03
C LYS A 33 -8.17 -6.46 0.62
N ASP A 34 -8.82 -7.59 0.90
CA ASP A 34 -10.11 -7.65 1.60
C ASP A 34 -9.99 -7.56 3.14
N GLY A 35 -8.78 -7.45 3.68
CA GLY A 35 -8.51 -7.31 5.11
C GLY A 35 -8.80 -8.57 5.92
N ARG A 36 -8.64 -9.76 5.32
CA ARG A 36 -8.82 -11.04 6.04
C ARG A 36 -7.60 -11.31 6.93
N ASN A 37 -7.84 -11.55 8.22
CA ASN A 37 -6.79 -11.64 9.25
C ASN A 37 -5.63 -12.59 8.94
N VAL A 38 -5.91 -13.77 8.38
CA VAL A 38 -4.87 -14.75 8.03
C VAL A 38 -3.90 -14.17 6.99
N TYR A 39 -4.43 -13.53 5.95
CA TYR A 39 -3.64 -12.94 4.88
C TYR A 39 -2.98 -11.61 5.30
N THR A 40 -3.58 -10.89 6.25
CA THR A 40 -2.95 -9.71 6.87
C THR A 40 -1.67 -10.09 7.60
N SER A 41 -1.69 -11.16 8.40
CA SER A 41 -0.52 -11.65 9.12
C SER A 41 0.55 -12.21 8.19
N TRP A 42 0.14 -12.89 7.11
CA TRP A 42 1.06 -13.34 6.07
C TRP A 42 1.74 -12.14 5.38
N ALA A 43 0.97 -11.16 4.91
CA ALA A 43 1.52 -9.99 4.24
C ALA A 43 2.49 -9.21 5.13
N ALA A 44 2.14 -8.99 6.42
CA ALA A 44 3.03 -8.31 7.35
C ALA A 44 4.40 -9.02 7.48
N ARG A 45 4.40 -10.36 7.56
CA ARG A 45 5.65 -11.14 7.57
C ARG A 45 6.46 -11.00 6.27
N GLN A 46 5.80 -10.96 5.10
CA GLN A 46 6.51 -10.76 3.83
C GLN A 46 7.21 -9.40 3.76
N PHE A 47 6.51 -8.33 4.16
CA PHE A 47 7.11 -7.00 4.22
C PHE A 47 8.22 -6.91 5.28
N ALA A 48 8.01 -7.45 6.47
CA ALA A 48 9.03 -7.46 7.54
C ALA A 48 10.29 -8.20 7.08
N SER A 49 10.16 -9.36 6.43
CA SER A 49 11.29 -10.10 5.86
C SER A 49 12.03 -9.29 4.80
N ALA A 50 11.31 -8.55 3.95
CA ALA A 50 11.93 -7.76 2.89
C ALA A 50 12.78 -6.57 3.42
N VAL A 51 12.48 -6.06 4.62
CA VAL A 51 13.22 -4.95 5.25
C VAL A 51 14.09 -5.41 6.44
N SER A 52 14.24 -6.71 6.67
CA SER A 52 14.91 -7.27 7.85
C SER A 52 16.38 -6.85 8.03
N HIS A 53 17.04 -6.43 6.96
CA HIS A 53 18.42 -5.94 6.95
C HIS A 53 18.53 -4.41 7.02
N MET A 54 17.41 -3.71 7.20
CA MET A 54 17.35 -2.26 7.28
C MET A 54 17.10 -1.81 8.72
N ASP A 55 17.70 -0.70 9.14
CA ASP A 55 17.31 -0.02 10.36
C ASP A 55 16.02 0.76 10.12
N MET A 56 14.95 0.34 10.79
CA MET A 56 13.60 0.90 10.62
C MET A 56 13.16 1.79 11.79
N HIS A 57 13.97 1.95 12.85
CA HIS A 57 13.54 2.66 14.07
C HIS A 57 13.10 4.11 13.82
N ASP A 58 13.76 4.83 12.92
CA ASP A 58 13.42 6.22 12.57
C ASP A 58 12.56 6.36 11.31
N VAL A 59 12.07 5.24 10.77
CA VAL A 59 11.25 5.23 9.56
C VAL A 59 9.78 5.08 9.92
N ALA A 60 8.94 6.00 9.47
CA ALA A 60 7.49 5.85 9.60
C ALA A 60 6.93 4.99 8.46
N ILE A 61 6.13 3.99 8.80
CA ILE A 61 5.38 3.19 7.83
C ILE A 61 4.00 3.80 7.63
N VAL A 62 3.67 4.11 6.38
CA VAL A 62 2.34 4.58 5.97
C VAL A 62 1.80 3.73 4.82
N CYS A 63 0.47 3.62 4.76
CA CYS A 63 -0.19 2.81 3.75
C CYS A 63 -0.97 3.71 2.78
N VAL A 64 -0.89 3.43 1.48
CA VAL A 64 -1.67 4.15 0.47
C VAL A 64 -3.15 4.07 0.81
N PRO A 65 -3.87 5.21 0.90
CA PRO A 65 -5.26 5.24 1.30
C PRO A 65 -6.16 4.39 0.38
N ALA A 66 -6.98 3.54 0.98
CA ALA A 66 -8.01 2.82 0.26
C ALA A 66 -9.17 3.77 -0.14
N SER A 67 -10.04 3.33 -1.03
CA SER A 67 -11.11 4.15 -1.60
C SER A 67 -12.15 4.66 -0.60
N THR A 68 -12.26 4.06 0.57
CA THR A 68 -13.17 4.48 1.65
C THR A 68 -12.47 4.36 3.00
N LYS A 69 -12.91 5.14 4.00
CA LYS A 69 -12.43 5.05 5.39
C LYS A 69 -12.58 3.62 5.93
N PHE A 70 -13.73 2.99 5.71
CA PHE A 70 -13.98 1.61 6.15
C PHE A 70 -12.96 0.62 5.55
N SER A 71 -12.75 0.67 4.23
CA SER A 71 -11.78 -0.20 3.56
C SER A 71 -10.35 0.08 4.00
N HIS A 72 -10.01 1.34 4.27
CA HIS A 72 -8.70 1.75 4.77
C HIS A 72 -8.42 1.15 6.14
N VAL A 73 -9.33 1.34 7.10
CA VAL A 73 -9.19 0.79 8.45
C VAL A 73 -9.14 -0.74 8.43
N ARG A 74 -10.07 -1.38 7.70
CA ARG A 74 -10.16 -2.85 7.61
C ARG A 74 -8.88 -3.49 7.08
N ARG A 75 -8.24 -2.89 6.07
CA ARG A 75 -7.03 -3.42 5.44
C ARG A 75 -5.78 -3.10 6.24
N TRP A 76 -5.62 -1.85 6.67
CA TRP A 76 -4.34 -1.32 7.05
C TRP A 76 -4.09 -1.23 8.57
N LYS A 77 -5.14 -1.04 9.39
CA LYS A 77 -4.96 -0.80 10.84
C LYS A 77 -4.20 -1.94 11.52
N ARG A 78 -4.66 -3.17 11.37
CA ARG A 78 -3.99 -4.34 11.94
C ARG A 78 -2.65 -4.62 11.26
N PHE A 79 -2.60 -4.49 9.94
CA PHE A 79 -1.39 -4.71 9.17
C PHE A 79 -0.24 -3.80 9.62
N SER A 80 -0.48 -2.49 9.72
CA SER A 80 0.54 -1.51 10.12
C SER A 80 1.03 -1.75 11.55
N SER A 81 0.13 -2.05 12.52
CA SER A 81 0.54 -2.42 13.87
C SER A 81 1.48 -3.62 13.87
N MET A 82 1.07 -4.71 13.24
CA MET A 82 1.88 -5.94 13.18
C MET A 82 3.24 -5.70 12.50
N LEU A 83 3.26 -4.96 11.39
CA LEU A 83 4.51 -4.70 10.67
C LEU A 83 5.46 -3.83 11.50
N CYS A 84 4.95 -2.79 12.16
CA CYS A 84 5.75 -1.93 13.02
C CYS A 84 6.28 -2.69 14.25
N GLU A 85 5.49 -3.56 14.87
CA GLU A 85 5.94 -4.46 15.94
C GLU A 85 7.10 -5.37 15.49
N MET A 86 7.03 -5.91 14.27
CA MET A 86 8.06 -6.80 13.73
C MET A 86 9.35 -6.09 13.33
N THR A 87 9.27 -4.81 12.94
CA THR A 87 10.40 -4.08 12.33
C THR A 87 10.99 -3.00 13.24
N GLY A 88 10.30 -2.64 14.33
CA GLY A 88 10.66 -1.49 15.17
C GLY A 88 10.34 -0.14 14.53
N ALA A 89 9.69 -0.10 13.37
CA ALA A 89 9.32 1.13 12.67
C ALA A 89 8.24 1.91 13.40
N VAL A 90 8.17 3.21 13.11
CA VAL A 90 7.12 4.09 13.64
C VAL A 90 5.81 3.87 12.87
N ASN A 91 4.70 3.66 13.58
CA ASN A 91 3.41 3.48 12.94
C ASN A 91 2.78 4.83 12.57
N GLY A 92 2.71 5.12 11.26
CA GLY A 92 2.10 6.33 10.72
C GLY A 92 0.61 6.19 10.37
N PHE A 93 -0.04 5.06 10.68
CA PHE A 93 -1.43 4.78 10.26
C PHE A 93 -2.42 5.86 10.73
N ASP A 94 -2.38 6.20 12.02
CA ASP A 94 -3.33 7.18 12.60
C ASP A 94 -2.98 8.65 12.25
N ARG A 95 -1.85 8.88 11.56
CA ARG A 95 -1.39 10.18 11.07
C ARG A 95 -1.82 10.48 9.62
N VAL A 96 -2.52 9.53 9.00
CA VAL A 96 -3.10 9.65 7.66
C VAL A 96 -4.60 9.39 7.77
N LEU A 97 -5.39 10.46 7.77
CA LEU A 97 -6.84 10.38 7.94
C LEU A 97 -7.53 10.32 6.58
N VAL A 98 -8.38 9.31 6.40
CA VAL A 98 -9.24 9.17 5.22
C VAL A 98 -10.62 9.70 5.56
N SER A 99 -11.02 10.82 4.93
CA SER A 99 -12.32 11.44 5.06
C SER A 99 -13.10 11.29 3.75
N GLY A 100 -14.27 10.67 3.80
CA GLY A 100 -15.12 10.50 2.61
C GLY A 100 -14.82 9.29 1.76
N THR A 101 -15.21 9.34 0.48
CA THR A 101 -15.10 8.23 -0.47
C THR A 101 -14.45 8.72 -1.76
N ARG A 102 -13.36 8.06 -2.16
CA ARG A 102 -12.76 8.29 -3.48
C ARG A 102 -13.73 7.89 -4.58
N ARG A 103 -14.06 8.79 -5.50
CA ARG A 103 -14.81 8.44 -6.71
C ARG A 103 -14.02 7.43 -7.55
N ARG A 104 -14.70 6.40 -8.07
CA ARG A 104 -14.06 5.39 -8.93
C ARG A 104 -13.60 6.04 -10.24
N ALA A 105 -12.40 5.72 -10.71
CA ALA A 105 -11.80 6.25 -11.94
C ALA A 105 -12.63 6.03 -13.23
N HIS A 106 -13.59 5.11 -13.19
CA HIS A 106 -14.49 4.83 -14.31
C HIS A 106 -15.64 5.86 -14.48
N VAL A 107 -15.82 6.76 -13.50
CA VAL A 107 -16.93 7.75 -13.48
C VAL A 107 -16.42 9.16 -13.75
N VAL A 108 -15.12 9.41 -13.55
CA VAL A 108 -14.49 10.73 -13.75
C VAL A 108 -13.27 10.51 -14.64
N GLY A 109 -13.13 11.31 -15.69
CA GLY A 109 -12.04 11.18 -16.66
C GLY A 109 -10.66 11.09 -15.99
N GLU A 110 -9.70 10.46 -16.64
CA GLU A 110 -8.37 10.09 -16.12
C GLU A 110 -7.56 11.25 -15.48
N TYR A 111 -7.95 12.49 -15.71
CA TYR A 111 -7.21 13.69 -15.29
C TYR A 111 -7.39 14.05 -13.81
N ASP A 112 -8.51 13.68 -13.17
CA ASP A 112 -8.87 14.16 -11.82
C ASP A 112 -8.26 13.36 -10.67
N MET A 113 -7.61 12.23 -10.94
CA MET A 113 -7.15 11.31 -9.87
C MET A 113 -5.89 11.77 -9.14
N VAL A 114 -5.05 12.57 -9.77
CA VAL A 114 -3.77 13.01 -9.19
C VAL A 114 -3.94 14.30 -8.39
N THR A 115 -4.88 15.15 -8.80
CA THR A 115 -5.14 16.45 -8.18
C THR A 115 -6.08 16.40 -6.97
N ASP A 116 -6.73 15.26 -6.72
CA ASP A 116 -7.87 15.18 -5.79
C ASP A 116 -7.59 14.49 -4.44
N ILE A 117 -6.35 14.02 -4.20
CA ILE A 117 -6.04 13.27 -2.97
C ILE A 117 -6.26 14.12 -1.71
N GLY A 118 -5.92 15.39 -1.75
CA GLY A 118 -6.09 16.32 -0.63
C GLY A 118 -7.54 16.59 -0.22
N LYS A 119 -8.52 16.24 -1.08
CA LYS A 119 -9.94 16.41 -0.77
C LYS A 119 -10.50 15.32 0.14
N TRP A 120 -9.83 14.19 0.25
CA TRP A 120 -10.32 13.05 1.01
C TRP A 120 -9.26 12.37 1.89
N VAL A 121 -7.99 12.81 1.80
CA VAL A 121 -6.88 12.38 2.65
C VAL A 121 -6.28 13.58 3.34
N HIS A 122 -6.18 13.52 4.65
CA HIS A 122 -5.46 14.51 5.45
C HIS A 122 -4.21 13.84 6.04
N VAL A 123 -3.05 14.46 5.83
CA VAL A 123 -1.75 14.04 6.34
C VAL A 123 -1.36 14.96 7.48
N ASP A 124 -0.87 14.42 8.58
CA ASP A 124 -0.38 15.17 9.74
C ASP A 124 1.02 15.76 9.44
N ASP A 125 1.04 16.98 8.92
CA ASP A 125 2.27 17.68 8.48
C ASP A 125 3.28 17.83 9.62
N GLU A 126 2.81 18.09 10.84
CA GLU A 126 3.69 18.27 11.99
C GLU A 126 4.42 16.96 12.31
N PHE A 127 3.69 15.84 12.28
CA PHE A 127 4.27 14.52 12.51
C PHE A 127 5.27 14.10 11.41
N PHE A 128 4.97 14.38 10.13
CA PHE A 128 5.78 13.88 9.02
C PHE A 128 6.94 14.79 8.62
N ARG A 129 6.97 16.03 9.04
CA ARG A 129 8.02 16.99 8.67
C ARG A 129 9.42 16.47 9.06
N GLY A 130 10.29 16.34 8.05
CA GLY A 130 11.65 15.85 8.20
C GLY A 130 11.79 14.34 8.46
N ARG A 131 10.66 13.60 8.57
CA ARG A 131 10.68 12.16 8.87
C ARG A 131 10.90 11.32 7.61
N LYS A 132 11.71 10.29 7.72
CA LYS A 132 11.83 9.25 6.69
C LYS A 132 10.57 8.39 6.66
N VAL A 133 10.09 8.08 5.46
CA VAL A 133 8.84 7.34 5.28
C VAL A 133 9.01 6.18 4.31
N LEU A 134 8.48 5.01 4.70
CA LEU A 134 8.20 3.86 3.84
C LEU A 134 6.72 3.85 3.49
N VAL A 135 6.42 3.99 2.19
CA VAL A 135 5.05 3.90 1.66
C VAL A 135 4.75 2.45 1.26
N ILE A 136 3.63 1.91 1.71
CA ILE A 136 3.17 0.56 1.38
C ILE A 136 1.83 0.60 0.65
N ASP A 137 1.68 -0.26 -0.37
CA ASP A 137 0.41 -0.48 -1.08
C ASP A 137 0.17 -1.97 -1.33
N ASP A 138 -1.07 -2.34 -1.62
CA ASP A 138 -1.44 -3.73 -1.91
C ASP A 138 -1.00 -4.16 -3.32
N ILE A 139 -1.60 -3.60 -4.36
CA ILE A 139 -1.35 -3.98 -5.75
C ILE A 139 -1.02 -2.74 -6.59
N CYS A 140 0.20 -2.69 -7.10
CA CYS A 140 0.61 -1.69 -8.07
C CYS A 140 0.12 -2.10 -9.47
N THR A 141 -0.87 -1.38 -10.01
CA THR A 141 -1.30 -1.53 -11.42
C THR A 141 -0.58 -0.52 -12.30
N THR A 142 -0.99 0.73 -12.23
CA THR A 142 -0.37 1.86 -12.95
C THR A 142 0.55 2.68 -12.05
N GLY A 143 0.45 2.53 -10.74
CA GLY A 143 1.19 3.30 -9.75
C GLY A 143 0.67 4.73 -9.52
N ARG A 144 -0.42 5.15 -10.18
CA ARG A 144 -0.96 6.51 -10.05
C ARG A 144 -1.38 6.84 -8.62
N SER A 145 -2.07 5.92 -7.92
CA SER A 145 -2.52 6.15 -6.54
C SER A 145 -1.34 6.32 -5.57
N SER A 146 -0.34 5.45 -5.69
CA SER A 146 0.86 5.55 -4.85
C SER A 146 1.67 6.80 -5.19
N ALA A 147 1.77 7.20 -6.47
CA ALA A 147 2.46 8.42 -6.87
C ALA A 147 1.78 9.68 -6.29
N ALA A 148 0.46 9.77 -6.37
CA ALA A 148 -0.30 10.88 -5.78
C ALA A 148 -0.15 10.94 -4.24
N PHE A 149 -0.16 9.79 -3.57
CA PHE A 149 0.03 9.71 -2.12
C PHE A 149 1.46 10.08 -1.72
N ILE A 150 2.47 9.61 -2.45
CA ILE A 150 3.87 10.00 -2.22
C ILE A 150 4.03 11.51 -2.35
N ALA A 151 3.48 12.13 -3.39
CA ALA A 151 3.52 13.57 -3.55
C ALA A 151 2.85 14.32 -2.37
N ALA A 152 1.74 13.80 -1.84
CA ALA A 152 1.09 14.37 -0.65
C ALA A 152 1.96 14.23 0.60
N MET A 153 2.66 13.10 0.79
CA MET A 153 3.60 12.90 1.90
C MET A 153 4.80 13.86 1.81
N GLU A 154 5.36 14.02 0.62
CA GLU A 154 6.47 14.94 0.37
C GLU A 154 6.03 16.42 0.55
N ALA A 155 4.80 16.77 0.15
CA ALA A 155 4.23 18.09 0.43
C ALA A 155 4.02 18.35 1.92
N ALA A 156 3.75 17.32 2.73
CA ALA A 156 3.71 17.38 4.19
C ALA A 156 5.11 17.42 4.84
N GLY A 157 6.18 17.51 4.04
CA GLY A 157 7.56 17.61 4.52
C GLY A 157 8.22 16.26 4.86
N ALA A 158 7.62 15.14 4.49
CA ALA A 158 8.23 13.83 4.65
C ALA A 158 9.32 13.57 3.60
N THR A 159 10.30 12.74 3.94
CA THR A 159 11.25 12.18 2.98
C THR A 159 10.85 10.74 2.65
N VAL A 160 10.20 10.53 1.52
CA VAL A 160 9.83 9.18 1.08
C VAL A 160 11.06 8.46 0.52
N THR A 161 11.61 7.54 1.29
CA THR A 161 12.83 6.78 0.93
C THR A 161 12.52 5.59 0.04
N MET A 162 11.37 4.93 0.27
CA MET A 162 10.98 3.70 -0.40
C MET A 162 9.46 3.59 -0.55
N ALA A 163 9.03 2.92 -1.63
CA ALA A 163 7.66 2.48 -1.82
C ALA A 163 7.64 0.98 -2.14
N MET A 164 6.91 0.22 -1.32
CA MET A 164 6.78 -1.22 -1.45
C MET A 164 5.35 -1.62 -1.76
N PHE A 165 5.21 -2.61 -2.63
CA PHE A 165 3.92 -3.16 -3.03
C PHE A 165 3.89 -4.65 -2.69
N LEU A 166 2.77 -5.13 -2.15
CA LEU A 166 2.62 -6.57 -1.97
C LEU A 166 2.74 -7.27 -3.32
N ALA A 167 2.09 -6.71 -4.36
CA ALA A 167 2.23 -7.26 -5.70
C ALA A 167 2.17 -6.18 -6.80
N LYS A 168 2.73 -6.51 -7.96
CA LYS A 168 2.63 -5.70 -9.18
C LYS A 168 1.83 -6.46 -10.24
N THR A 169 0.89 -5.77 -10.88
CA THR A 169 0.11 -6.35 -11.98
C THR A 169 1.04 -6.71 -13.15
N ASN A 170 1.06 -7.98 -13.49
CA ASN A 170 1.75 -8.50 -14.65
C ASN A 170 0.76 -8.84 -15.77
N GLY A 171 1.03 -8.32 -16.96
CA GLY A 171 0.19 -8.54 -18.14
C GLY A 171 0.40 -9.88 -18.82
N ARG A 172 1.51 -10.60 -18.55
CA ARG A 172 1.86 -11.89 -19.16
C ARG A 172 2.08 -12.92 -18.07
N LEU A 173 1.44 -14.08 -18.19
CA LEU A 173 1.79 -15.26 -17.40
C LEU A 173 3.21 -15.69 -17.80
N LYS A 174 4.12 -15.78 -16.82
CA LYS A 174 5.40 -16.48 -17.02
C LYS A 174 5.07 -17.96 -17.19
N ARG A 175 5.42 -18.53 -18.34
CA ARG A 175 5.34 -19.96 -18.61
C ARG A 175 6.48 -20.68 -17.91
#